data_4919aa9b06977b5ffed120ae96782603
#
_entry.id   4919aa9b06977b5ffed120ae96782603
#
_cell.length_a   1.000
_cell.length_b   1.000
_cell.length_c   1.000
_cell.angle_alpha   90.00
_cell.angle_beta   90.00
_cell.angle_gamma   90.00
#
_symmetry.space_group_name_H-M   'P 1'
#
loop_
_entity.id
_entity.type
_entity.pdbx_description
1 polymer ?
#
loop_
_entity_poly.entity_id
_entity_poly.type
_entity_poly.pdbx_seq_one_letter_code
_entity_poly.pdbx_strand_id
1 'polypeptide(L)'
;NLLLENGLTGLLFVVIILYLFLNQRVAFWVPLGIPVSFLATLAILWMIGGTINMISLFGMIMALGVIVDDAIVVAEDTLTLYQSGQTPLNSALQGSERMLAPVVSSSLTTIAAFSPLLIVGGVIGSILKDIPIIVICVIIASLIECFLILPGHLQQSLNRGHRHDEGKIRQALDRGFLNFRDHVFKPFVGVILKAPALTLITALTLFVLSVGLISGGRVKFTFFPSIDGTTLWAGAQFTTGTTPDDVDRFLDHLEKTANTVNDEFGGTVIRHTLMQHRQLSAPGVRGGTGDHYGTLKVMLTSELNGPPNDVVIDAWRQKIQLP
;
A
#
# COMPACT_ATOMS: atom_id res chain seq x y z
N ASN A 1 6.92 10.28 -11.96
CA ASN A 1 6.39 9.43 -13.05
C ASN A 1 6.12 7.99 -12.63
N LEU A 2 6.99 7.32 -11.82
CA LEU A 2 6.80 5.92 -11.40
C LEU A 2 5.43 5.60 -10.79
N LEU A 3 4.90 6.47 -9.92
CA LEU A 3 3.59 6.25 -9.29
C LEU A 3 2.43 6.36 -10.29
N LEU A 4 2.51 7.30 -11.24
CA LEU A 4 1.51 7.43 -12.31
C LEU A 4 1.58 6.24 -13.27
N GLU A 5 2.77 5.78 -13.63
CA GLU A 5 2.97 4.61 -14.48
C GLU A 5 2.43 3.34 -13.80
N ASN A 6 2.72 3.14 -12.51
CA ASN A 6 2.21 2.01 -11.76
C ASN A 6 0.68 2.08 -11.56
N GLY A 7 0.12 3.26 -11.30
CA GLY A 7 -1.32 3.47 -11.20
C GLY A 7 -2.05 3.19 -12.51
N LEU A 8 -1.53 3.69 -13.64
CA LEU A 8 -2.09 3.43 -14.96
C LEU A 8 -1.96 1.95 -15.34
N THR A 9 -0.84 1.32 -15.04
CA THR A 9 -0.63 -0.12 -15.29
C THR A 9 -1.59 -0.94 -14.45
N GLY A 10 -1.78 -0.61 -13.15
CA GLY A 10 -2.76 -1.26 -12.28
C GLY A 10 -4.19 -1.10 -12.81
N LEU A 11 -4.57 0.11 -13.22
CA LEU A 11 -5.88 0.37 -13.83
C LEU A 11 -6.07 -0.46 -15.11
N LEU A 12 -5.05 -0.53 -15.96
CA LEU A 12 -5.10 -1.33 -17.19
C LEU A 12 -5.33 -2.81 -16.88
N PHE A 13 -4.61 -3.38 -15.90
CA PHE A 13 -4.83 -4.76 -15.47
C PHE A 13 -6.24 -4.99 -14.93
N VAL A 14 -6.77 -4.08 -14.11
CA VAL A 14 -8.14 -4.14 -13.60
C VAL A 14 -9.14 -4.15 -14.77
N VAL A 15 -9.00 -3.23 -15.73
CA VAL A 15 -9.88 -3.15 -16.91
C VAL A 15 -9.81 -4.44 -17.74
N ILE A 16 -8.61 -4.99 -17.97
CA ILE A 16 -8.43 -6.25 -18.70
C ILE A 16 -9.13 -7.40 -17.98
N ILE A 17 -8.93 -7.53 -16.66
CA ILE A 17 -9.56 -8.59 -15.87
C ILE A 17 -11.08 -8.45 -15.89
N LEU A 18 -11.60 -7.25 -15.69
CA LEU A 18 -13.04 -7.00 -15.76
C LEU A 18 -13.61 -7.36 -17.13
N TYR A 19 -12.91 -6.99 -18.20
CA TYR A 19 -13.34 -7.31 -19.56
C TYR A 19 -13.29 -8.83 -19.87
N LEU A 20 -12.38 -9.57 -19.25
CA LEU A 20 -12.26 -11.01 -19.39
C LEU A 20 -13.35 -11.77 -18.61
N PHE A 21 -13.70 -11.33 -17.41
CA PHE A 21 -14.58 -12.06 -16.50
C PHE A 21 -16.01 -11.52 -16.45
N LEU A 22 -16.24 -10.23 -16.64
CA LEU A 22 -17.58 -9.65 -16.65
C LEU A 22 -18.21 -9.68 -18.05
N ASN A 23 -19.55 -9.66 -18.08
CA ASN A 23 -20.27 -9.46 -19.33
C ASN A 23 -19.84 -8.12 -19.95
N GLN A 24 -19.58 -8.10 -21.27
CA GLN A 24 -19.07 -6.93 -21.99
C GLN A 24 -19.85 -5.64 -21.73
N ARG A 25 -21.16 -5.75 -21.49
CA ARG A 25 -22.03 -4.60 -21.18
C ARG A 25 -21.74 -3.99 -19.83
N VAL A 26 -21.45 -4.83 -18.85
CA VAL A 26 -21.08 -4.45 -17.48
C VAL A 26 -19.63 -4.03 -17.43
N ALA A 27 -18.75 -4.80 -18.10
CA ALA A 27 -17.32 -4.56 -18.16
C ALA A 27 -16.92 -3.20 -18.77
N PHE A 28 -17.80 -2.56 -19.51
CA PHE A 28 -17.57 -1.21 -20.04
C PHE A 28 -17.91 -0.11 -19.01
N TRP A 29 -19.03 -0.25 -18.29
CA TRP A 29 -19.53 0.80 -17.41
C TRP A 29 -18.84 0.84 -16.05
N VAL A 30 -18.51 -0.32 -15.49
CA VAL A 30 -17.80 -0.41 -14.20
C VAL A 30 -16.45 0.32 -14.20
N PRO A 31 -15.54 0.08 -15.17
CA PRO A 31 -14.28 0.83 -15.24
C PRO A 31 -14.46 2.32 -15.50
N LEU A 32 -15.56 2.73 -16.14
CA LEU A 32 -15.84 4.15 -16.39
C LEU A 32 -16.15 4.91 -15.09
N GLY A 33 -16.71 4.25 -14.09
CA GLY A 33 -16.94 4.78 -12.76
C GLY A 33 -15.65 5.15 -12.02
N ILE A 34 -14.53 4.46 -12.29
CA ILE A 34 -13.25 4.69 -11.61
C ILE A 34 -12.73 6.13 -11.83
N PRO A 35 -12.55 6.60 -13.08
CA PRO A 35 -12.15 7.99 -13.33
C PRO A 35 -13.12 9.01 -12.73
N VAL A 36 -14.42 8.73 -12.78
CA VAL A 36 -15.45 9.62 -12.21
C VAL A 36 -15.29 9.76 -10.71
N SER A 37 -15.14 8.62 -9.99
CA SER A 37 -14.93 8.62 -8.54
C SER A 37 -13.61 9.29 -8.16
N PHE A 38 -12.55 9.14 -8.95
CA PHE A 38 -11.28 9.83 -8.73
C PHE A 38 -11.39 11.34 -8.95
N LEU A 39 -12.04 11.78 -10.02
CA LEU A 39 -12.28 13.20 -10.27
C LEU A 39 -13.13 13.84 -9.17
N ALA A 40 -14.17 13.15 -8.71
CA ALA A 40 -14.97 13.60 -7.56
C ALA A 40 -14.12 13.69 -6.29
N THR A 41 -13.25 12.71 -6.03
CA THR A 41 -12.31 12.73 -4.91
C THR A 41 -11.35 13.91 -4.99
N LEU A 42 -10.78 14.19 -6.16
CA LEU A 42 -9.91 15.35 -6.37
C LEU A 42 -10.65 16.67 -6.15
N ALA A 43 -11.92 16.75 -6.57
CA ALA A 43 -12.75 17.92 -6.31
C ALA A 43 -13.01 18.11 -4.80
N ILE A 44 -13.33 17.04 -4.07
CA ILE A 44 -13.50 17.08 -2.61
C ILE A 44 -12.18 17.48 -1.94
N LEU A 45 -11.06 16.88 -2.36
CA LEU A 45 -9.74 17.19 -1.83
C LEU A 45 -9.39 18.68 -2.00
N TRP A 46 -9.68 19.23 -3.18
CA TRP A 46 -9.51 20.67 -3.45
C TRP A 46 -10.38 21.53 -2.54
N MET A 47 -11.65 21.15 -2.32
CA MET A 47 -12.59 21.89 -1.46
C MET A 47 -12.14 21.93 0.00
N ILE A 48 -11.50 20.86 0.51
CA ILE A 48 -10.99 20.80 1.88
C ILE A 48 -9.57 21.37 2.03
N GLY A 49 -8.98 21.92 0.95
CA GLY A 49 -7.63 22.49 0.96
C GLY A 49 -6.51 21.44 0.99
N GLY A 50 -6.81 20.20 0.60
CA GLY A 50 -5.82 19.13 0.51
C GLY A 50 -4.87 19.29 -0.67
N THR A 51 -3.78 18.53 -0.68
CA THR A 51 -2.76 18.57 -1.73
C THR A 51 -2.58 17.20 -2.39
N ILE A 52 -2.22 17.22 -3.67
CA ILE A 52 -1.80 16.00 -4.36
C ILE A 52 -0.30 15.81 -4.07
N ASN A 53 0.02 14.80 -3.28
CA ASN A 53 1.37 14.41 -2.91
C ASN A 53 1.57 12.90 -3.09
N MET A 54 2.77 12.38 -2.82
CA MET A 54 3.05 10.94 -2.97
C MET A 54 2.14 10.06 -2.10
N ILE A 55 1.80 10.51 -0.90
CA ILE A 55 0.97 9.76 0.05
C ILE A 55 -0.50 9.75 -0.41
N SER A 56 -1.00 10.88 -0.90
CA SER A 56 -2.36 10.97 -1.45
C SER A 56 -2.51 10.12 -2.73
N LEU A 57 -1.48 10.11 -3.61
CA LEU A 57 -1.47 9.22 -4.78
C LEU A 57 -1.44 7.74 -4.38
N PHE A 58 -0.66 7.40 -3.35
CA PHE A 58 -0.65 6.04 -2.80
C PHE A 58 -2.03 5.64 -2.25
N GLY A 59 -2.68 6.54 -1.50
CA GLY A 59 -4.06 6.36 -1.03
C GLY A 59 -5.05 6.13 -2.19
N MET A 60 -4.93 6.86 -3.29
CA MET A 60 -5.76 6.69 -4.49
C MET A 60 -5.52 5.32 -5.15
N ILE A 61 -4.26 4.86 -5.26
CA ILE A 61 -3.94 3.54 -5.81
C ILE A 61 -4.52 2.42 -4.94
N MET A 62 -4.41 2.55 -3.61
CA MET A 62 -5.02 1.59 -2.68
C MET A 62 -6.54 1.56 -2.81
N ALA A 63 -7.18 2.72 -2.96
CA ALA A 63 -8.62 2.82 -3.09
C ALA A 63 -9.17 2.29 -4.43
N LEU A 64 -8.32 2.15 -5.46
CA LEU A 64 -8.70 1.63 -6.77
C LEU A 64 -9.40 0.26 -6.67
N GLY A 65 -8.87 -0.66 -5.87
CA GLY A 65 -9.46 -1.98 -5.66
C GLY A 65 -10.82 -1.90 -4.96
N VAL A 66 -10.97 -1.01 -3.98
CA VAL A 66 -12.22 -0.85 -3.21
C VAL A 66 -13.35 -0.32 -4.09
N ILE A 67 -13.06 0.68 -4.95
CA ILE A 67 -14.07 1.26 -5.87
C ILE A 67 -14.65 0.19 -6.80
N VAL A 68 -13.78 -0.65 -7.34
CA VAL A 68 -14.17 -1.64 -8.35
C VAL A 68 -15.08 -2.70 -7.75
N ASP A 69 -14.81 -3.14 -6.52
CA ASP A 69 -15.57 -4.21 -5.86
C ASP A 69 -17.03 -3.83 -5.66
N ASP A 70 -17.33 -2.61 -5.21
CA ASP A 70 -18.69 -2.12 -4.99
C ASP A 70 -19.51 -2.13 -6.30
N ALA A 71 -18.93 -1.60 -7.37
CA ALA A 71 -19.56 -1.50 -8.67
C ALA A 71 -19.77 -2.87 -9.33
N ILE A 72 -18.84 -3.82 -9.15
CA ILE A 72 -18.97 -5.20 -9.66
C ILE A 72 -20.18 -5.90 -9.05
N VAL A 73 -20.32 -5.83 -7.72
CA VAL A 73 -21.40 -6.54 -7.00
C VAL A 73 -22.79 -6.06 -7.44
N VAL A 74 -22.97 -4.74 -7.56
CA VAL A 74 -24.25 -4.16 -8.03
C VAL A 74 -24.52 -4.52 -9.50
N ALA A 75 -23.50 -4.46 -10.33
CA ALA A 75 -23.64 -4.75 -11.75
C ALA A 75 -23.90 -6.23 -12.04
N GLU A 76 -23.29 -7.15 -11.29
CA GLU A 76 -23.51 -8.60 -11.41
C GLU A 76 -24.90 -9.00 -10.92
N ASP A 77 -25.40 -8.44 -9.79
CA ASP A 77 -26.77 -8.73 -9.34
C ASP A 77 -27.81 -8.19 -10.33
N THR A 78 -27.60 -6.97 -10.87
CA THR A 78 -28.42 -6.40 -11.94
C THR A 78 -28.47 -7.32 -13.17
N LEU A 79 -27.31 -7.83 -13.60
CA LEU A 79 -27.22 -8.73 -14.74
C LEU A 79 -27.93 -10.07 -14.47
N THR A 80 -27.76 -10.62 -13.27
CA THR A 80 -28.41 -11.86 -12.84
C THR A 80 -29.94 -11.73 -12.87
N LEU A 81 -30.48 -10.62 -12.38
CA LEU A 81 -31.90 -10.33 -12.44
C LEU A 81 -32.42 -10.17 -13.89
N TYR A 82 -31.62 -9.51 -14.73
CA TYR A 82 -31.97 -9.39 -16.17
C TYR A 82 -31.96 -10.75 -16.87
N GLN A 83 -30.97 -11.59 -16.60
CA GLN A 83 -30.91 -12.97 -17.17
C GLN A 83 -32.03 -13.85 -16.66
N SER A 84 -32.58 -13.60 -15.47
CA SER A 84 -33.76 -14.29 -14.95
C SER A 84 -35.08 -13.87 -15.61
N GLY A 85 -35.03 -12.92 -16.58
CA GLY A 85 -36.20 -12.48 -17.37
C GLY A 85 -36.86 -11.20 -16.91
N GLN A 86 -36.26 -10.47 -15.99
CA GLN A 86 -36.78 -9.14 -15.59
C GLN A 86 -36.52 -8.08 -16.65
N THR A 87 -37.29 -7.00 -16.61
CA THR A 87 -37.07 -5.84 -17.48
C THR A 87 -35.78 -5.13 -17.08
N PRO A 88 -35.08 -4.47 -18.01
CA PRO A 88 -33.85 -3.73 -17.72
C PRO A 88 -33.99 -2.72 -16.57
N LEU A 89 -35.11 -2.00 -16.50
CA LEU A 89 -35.37 -1.03 -15.44
C LEU A 89 -35.52 -1.73 -14.08
N ASN A 90 -36.35 -2.77 -14.00
CA ASN A 90 -36.56 -3.50 -12.75
C ASN A 90 -35.29 -4.20 -12.28
N SER A 91 -34.49 -4.76 -13.20
CA SER A 91 -33.21 -5.38 -12.87
C SER A 91 -32.23 -4.39 -12.27
N ALA A 92 -32.11 -3.19 -12.84
CA ALA A 92 -31.24 -2.14 -12.34
C ALA A 92 -31.69 -1.61 -10.95
N LEU A 93 -32.99 -1.37 -10.77
CA LEU A 93 -33.55 -0.91 -9.49
C LEU A 93 -33.41 -1.95 -8.39
N GLN A 94 -33.85 -3.19 -8.63
CA GLN A 94 -33.82 -4.24 -7.61
C GLN A 94 -32.40 -4.69 -7.31
N GLY A 95 -31.50 -4.75 -8.31
CA GLY A 95 -30.09 -5.07 -8.11
C GLY A 95 -29.42 -4.05 -7.19
N SER A 96 -29.65 -2.76 -7.45
CA SER A 96 -29.14 -1.68 -6.60
C SER A 96 -29.74 -1.74 -5.19
N GLU A 97 -31.05 -1.92 -5.05
CA GLU A 97 -31.73 -2.01 -3.77
C GLU A 97 -31.21 -3.17 -2.91
N ARG A 98 -31.09 -4.35 -3.50
CA ARG A 98 -30.60 -5.57 -2.81
C ARG A 98 -29.15 -5.43 -2.34
N MET A 99 -28.31 -4.79 -3.13
CA MET A 99 -26.90 -4.61 -2.83
C MET A 99 -26.59 -3.39 -1.98
N LEU A 100 -27.56 -2.48 -1.75
CA LEU A 100 -27.36 -1.27 -0.97
C LEU A 100 -26.84 -1.57 0.45
N ALA A 101 -27.54 -2.42 1.20
CA ALA A 101 -27.16 -2.73 2.57
C ALA A 101 -25.81 -3.47 2.68
N PRO A 102 -25.52 -4.52 1.90
CA PRO A 102 -24.20 -5.18 1.90
C PRO A 102 -23.06 -4.22 1.56
N VAL A 103 -23.19 -3.44 0.48
CA VAL A 103 -22.13 -2.54 -0.01
C VAL A 103 -21.91 -1.37 0.96
N VAL A 104 -22.96 -0.74 1.47
CA VAL A 104 -22.81 0.33 2.47
C VAL A 104 -22.18 -0.21 3.76
N SER A 105 -22.55 -1.43 4.19
CA SER A 105 -21.96 -2.04 5.39
C SER A 105 -20.47 -2.33 5.19
N SER A 106 -20.07 -2.86 4.02
CA SER A 106 -18.65 -3.11 3.71
C SER A 106 -17.87 -1.80 3.63
N SER A 107 -18.41 -0.79 2.99
CA SER A 107 -17.81 0.55 2.90
C SER A 107 -17.63 1.20 4.28
N LEU A 108 -18.63 1.09 5.17
CA LEU A 108 -18.52 1.58 6.54
C LEU A 108 -17.44 0.85 7.34
N THR A 109 -17.30 -0.48 7.18
CA THR A 109 -16.22 -1.23 7.84
C THR A 109 -14.85 -0.82 7.31
N THR A 110 -14.72 -0.54 6.02
CA THR A 110 -13.48 -0.02 5.44
C THR A 110 -13.15 1.38 5.98
N ILE A 111 -14.12 2.29 6.03
CA ILE A 111 -13.96 3.61 6.65
C ILE A 111 -13.53 3.47 8.11
N ALA A 112 -14.19 2.61 8.88
CA ALA A 112 -13.85 2.37 10.28
C ALA A 112 -12.43 1.81 10.44
N ALA A 113 -11.97 0.93 9.54
CA ALA A 113 -10.62 0.37 9.55
C ALA A 113 -9.52 1.42 9.28
N PHE A 114 -9.79 2.41 8.42
CA PHE A 114 -8.85 3.49 8.12
C PHE A 114 -8.91 4.66 9.10
N SER A 115 -10.04 4.86 9.80
CA SER A 115 -10.24 5.98 10.72
C SER A 115 -9.19 6.11 11.84
N PRO A 116 -8.64 5.03 12.43
CA PRO A 116 -7.60 5.14 13.45
C PRO A 116 -6.35 5.89 13.00
N LEU A 117 -6.02 5.88 11.70
CA LEU A 117 -4.88 6.62 11.16
C LEU A 117 -5.06 8.14 11.26
N LEU A 118 -6.31 8.65 11.35
CA LEU A 118 -6.59 10.07 11.57
C LEU A 118 -6.21 10.55 12.98
N ILE A 119 -6.16 9.62 13.95
CA ILE A 119 -5.91 9.93 15.37
C ILE A 119 -4.41 9.85 15.69
N VAL A 120 -3.60 9.29 14.80
CA VAL A 120 -2.14 9.21 15.00
C VAL A 120 -1.56 10.62 15.08
N GLY A 121 -0.90 10.92 16.20
CA GLY A 121 -0.26 12.24 16.43
C GLY A 121 1.17 12.35 15.92
N GLY A 122 1.74 13.55 16.04
CA GLY A 122 3.14 13.84 15.71
C GLY A 122 3.41 13.90 14.21
N VAL A 123 4.70 13.87 13.85
CA VAL A 123 5.16 13.99 12.44
C VAL A 123 4.63 12.83 11.59
N ILE A 124 4.61 11.62 12.16
CA ILE A 124 4.12 10.42 11.46
C ILE A 124 2.64 10.56 11.13
N GLY A 125 1.82 10.99 12.08
CA GLY A 125 0.40 11.21 11.86
C GLY A 125 0.13 12.30 10.82
N SER A 126 0.91 13.38 10.81
CA SER A 126 0.78 14.44 9.79
C SER A 126 1.05 13.94 8.37
N ILE A 127 1.90 12.94 8.21
CA ILE A 127 2.19 12.29 6.92
C ILE A 127 1.08 11.29 6.56
N LEU A 128 0.70 10.42 7.50
CA LEU A 128 -0.21 9.32 7.22
C LEU A 128 -1.68 9.72 7.09
N LYS A 129 -2.11 10.86 7.63
CA LYS A 129 -3.51 11.32 7.61
C LYS A 129 -4.10 11.46 6.20
N ASP A 130 -3.27 11.70 5.19
CA ASP A 130 -3.74 11.86 3.82
C ASP A 130 -4.31 10.55 3.26
N ILE A 131 -3.81 9.39 3.69
CA ILE A 131 -4.31 8.09 3.25
C ILE A 131 -5.78 7.89 3.62
N PRO A 132 -6.19 7.94 4.91
CA PRO A 132 -7.60 7.74 5.27
C PRO A 132 -8.51 8.82 4.70
N ILE A 133 -8.08 10.07 4.60
CA ILE A 133 -8.86 11.13 3.98
C ILE A 133 -9.19 10.77 2.53
N ILE A 134 -8.18 10.40 1.75
CA ILE A 134 -8.38 10.00 0.34
C ILE A 134 -9.28 8.78 0.25
N VAL A 135 -9.02 7.72 1.03
CA VAL A 135 -9.83 6.49 1.00
C VAL A 135 -11.29 6.78 1.34
N ILE A 136 -11.57 7.59 2.37
CA ILE A 136 -12.94 7.97 2.74
C ILE A 136 -13.61 8.77 1.62
N CYS A 137 -12.92 9.76 1.04
CA CYS A 137 -13.46 10.54 -0.07
C CYS A 137 -13.77 9.67 -1.29
N VAL A 138 -12.87 8.76 -1.63
CA VAL A 138 -13.04 7.81 -2.73
C VAL A 138 -14.23 6.89 -2.49
N ILE A 139 -14.38 6.32 -1.30
CA ILE A 139 -15.51 5.45 -0.95
C ILE A 139 -16.83 6.20 -1.06
N ILE A 140 -16.92 7.43 -0.53
CA ILE A 140 -18.13 8.24 -0.65
C ILE A 140 -18.47 8.52 -2.11
N ALA A 141 -17.49 8.90 -2.92
CA ALA A 141 -17.66 9.14 -4.35
C ALA A 141 -18.10 7.87 -5.10
N SER A 142 -17.49 6.72 -4.76
CA SER A 142 -17.84 5.40 -5.31
C SER A 142 -19.27 4.98 -4.97
N LEU A 143 -19.71 5.18 -3.73
CA LEU A 143 -21.09 4.86 -3.34
C LEU A 143 -22.12 5.71 -4.13
N ILE A 144 -21.84 7.01 -4.32
CA ILE A 144 -22.69 7.88 -5.13
C ILE A 144 -22.72 7.38 -6.59
N GLU A 145 -21.58 7.08 -7.16
CA GLU A 145 -21.48 6.54 -8.53
C GLU A 145 -22.22 5.22 -8.66
N CYS A 146 -21.97 4.29 -7.74
CA CYS A 146 -22.48 2.92 -7.78
C CYS A 146 -24.01 2.84 -7.64
N PHE A 147 -24.63 3.71 -6.82
CA PHE A 147 -26.08 3.64 -6.55
C PHE A 147 -26.90 4.68 -7.30
N LEU A 148 -26.33 5.81 -7.73
CA LEU A 148 -27.06 6.86 -8.43
C LEU A 148 -26.77 6.89 -9.95
N ILE A 149 -25.55 6.57 -10.37
CA ILE A 149 -25.13 6.75 -11.76
C ILE A 149 -25.12 5.41 -12.50
N LEU A 150 -24.46 4.41 -11.94
CA LEU A 150 -24.26 3.08 -12.55
C LEU A 150 -25.59 2.40 -12.93
N PRO A 151 -26.66 2.38 -12.10
CA PRO A 151 -27.92 1.73 -12.44
C PRO A 151 -28.56 2.30 -13.71
N GLY A 152 -28.50 3.61 -13.91
CA GLY A 152 -28.99 4.27 -15.14
C GLY A 152 -28.21 3.83 -16.38
N HIS A 153 -26.92 3.71 -16.29
CA HIS A 153 -26.07 3.22 -17.38
C HIS A 153 -26.32 1.75 -17.68
N LEU A 154 -26.46 0.91 -16.65
CA LEU A 154 -26.78 -0.51 -16.82
C LEU A 154 -28.15 -0.69 -17.48
N GLN A 155 -29.18 0.02 -17.02
CA GLN A 155 -30.51 0.02 -17.64
C GLN A 155 -30.43 0.36 -19.15
N GLN A 156 -29.71 1.43 -19.49
CA GLN A 156 -29.57 1.85 -20.88
C GLN A 156 -28.82 0.81 -21.73
N SER A 157 -27.77 0.21 -21.16
CA SER A 157 -26.99 -0.82 -21.83
C SER A 157 -27.78 -2.10 -22.08
N LEU A 158 -28.60 -2.50 -21.10
CA LEU A 158 -29.47 -3.69 -21.21
C LEU A 158 -30.64 -3.47 -22.17
N ASN A 159 -31.18 -2.25 -22.28
CA ASN A 159 -32.24 -1.89 -23.23
C ASN A 159 -31.81 -2.00 -24.71
N ARG A 160 -30.53 -1.78 -25.02
CA ARG A 160 -29.99 -1.86 -26.41
C ARG A 160 -29.86 -3.28 -26.94
N GLY A 161 -30.36 -4.24 -26.28
CA GLY A 161 -30.84 -5.59 -26.61
C GLY A 161 -30.29 -6.33 -27.84
N HIS A 162 -28.99 -6.30 -28.12
CA HIS A 162 -28.39 -7.26 -29.06
C HIS A 162 -27.78 -8.42 -28.28
N ARG A 163 -28.26 -9.65 -28.51
CA ARG A 163 -27.53 -10.86 -28.18
C ARG A 163 -26.21 -10.79 -28.97
N HIS A 164 -25.17 -10.31 -28.34
CA HIS A 164 -23.83 -10.48 -28.91
C HIS A 164 -23.49 -11.96 -28.76
N ASP A 165 -23.22 -12.60 -29.87
CA ASP A 165 -22.57 -13.91 -29.88
C ASP A 165 -21.27 -13.78 -29.05
N GLU A 166 -21.21 -14.48 -27.94
CA GLU A 166 -20.06 -14.53 -27.08
C GLU A 166 -18.88 -15.07 -27.88
N GLY A 167 -17.83 -14.25 -28.01
CA GLY A 167 -16.65 -14.61 -28.79
C GLY A 167 -16.03 -15.93 -28.27
N LYS A 168 -15.42 -16.71 -29.15
CA LYS A 168 -14.83 -18.03 -28.85
C LYS A 168 -13.88 -18.02 -27.65
N ILE A 169 -13.15 -16.91 -27.43
CA ILE A 169 -12.26 -16.74 -26.29
C ILE A 169 -13.05 -16.71 -24.98
N ARG A 170 -14.14 -15.96 -24.94
CA ARG A 170 -15.01 -15.88 -23.75
C ARG A 170 -15.64 -17.23 -23.43
N GLN A 171 -16.18 -17.91 -24.42
CA GLN A 171 -16.72 -19.26 -24.24
C GLN A 171 -15.69 -20.26 -23.73
N ALA A 172 -14.40 -20.10 -24.10
CA ALA A 172 -13.32 -20.94 -23.58
C ALA A 172 -13.00 -20.61 -22.12
N LEU A 173 -12.97 -19.31 -21.75
CA LEU A 173 -12.78 -18.85 -20.37
C LEU A 173 -13.92 -19.29 -19.46
N ASP A 174 -15.16 -19.09 -19.90
CA ASP A 174 -16.35 -19.51 -19.13
C ASP A 174 -16.38 -21.02 -18.92
N ARG A 175 -16.05 -21.81 -19.96
CA ARG A 175 -15.91 -23.28 -19.82
C ARG A 175 -14.78 -23.64 -18.84
N GLY A 176 -13.64 -22.97 -18.91
CA GLY A 176 -12.53 -23.18 -17.98
C GLY A 176 -12.92 -22.88 -16.53
N PHE A 177 -13.62 -21.76 -16.32
CA PHE A 177 -14.12 -21.37 -15.00
C PHE A 177 -15.17 -22.32 -14.45
N LEU A 178 -16.15 -22.70 -15.26
CA LEU A 178 -17.18 -23.69 -14.89
C LEU A 178 -16.56 -25.04 -14.54
N ASN A 179 -15.58 -25.48 -15.32
CA ASN A 179 -14.88 -26.73 -15.04
C ASN A 179 -14.09 -26.67 -13.72
N PHE A 180 -13.37 -25.57 -13.47
CA PHE A 180 -12.71 -25.34 -12.19
C PHE A 180 -13.71 -25.32 -11.02
N ARG A 181 -14.81 -24.58 -11.17
CA ARG A 181 -15.87 -24.49 -10.16
C ARG A 181 -16.43 -25.87 -9.82
N ASP A 182 -16.77 -26.66 -10.83
CA ASP A 182 -17.53 -27.91 -10.63
C ASP A 182 -16.60 -29.07 -10.22
N HIS A 183 -15.36 -29.12 -10.71
CA HIS A 183 -14.45 -30.25 -10.46
C HIS A 183 -13.40 -29.99 -9.38
N VAL A 184 -13.10 -28.74 -9.06
CA VAL A 184 -12.09 -28.40 -8.03
C VAL A 184 -12.74 -27.70 -6.85
N PHE A 185 -13.39 -26.57 -7.09
CA PHE A 185 -13.90 -25.72 -6.00
C PHE A 185 -15.08 -26.37 -5.25
N LYS A 186 -16.08 -26.85 -5.97
CA LYS A 186 -17.26 -27.47 -5.37
C LYS A 186 -16.95 -28.72 -4.54
N PRO A 187 -16.11 -29.67 -5.01
CA PRO A 187 -15.69 -30.81 -4.18
C PRO A 187 -14.88 -30.35 -2.95
N PHE A 188 -13.98 -29.36 -3.11
CA PHE A 188 -13.20 -28.81 -2.00
C PHE A 188 -14.10 -28.22 -0.92
N VAL A 189 -15.05 -27.36 -1.28
CA VAL A 189 -16.05 -26.82 -0.35
C VAL A 189 -16.89 -27.94 0.26
N GLY A 190 -17.24 -28.95 -0.52
CA GLY A 190 -17.95 -30.11 -0.03
C GLY A 190 -17.22 -30.89 1.07
N VAL A 191 -15.90 -31.02 0.96
CA VAL A 191 -15.06 -31.63 2.02
C VAL A 191 -15.05 -30.74 3.28
N ILE A 192 -14.87 -29.44 3.12
CA ILE A 192 -14.89 -28.47 4.22
C ILE A 192 -16.23 -28.54 5.00
N LEU A 193 -17.34 -28.53 4.29
CA LEU A 193 -18.67 -28.58 4.88
C LEU A 193 -19.01 -29.93 5.55
N LYS A 194 -18.40 -31.02 5.09
CA LYS A 194 -18.57 -32.35 5.70
C LYS A 194 -17.76 -32.53 6.98
N ALA A 195 -16.68 -31.77 7.15
CA ALA A 195 -15.82 -31.85 8.32
C ALA A 195 -15.58 -30.48 8.97
N PRO A 196 -16.63 -29.77 9.46
CA PRO A 196 -16.52 -28.41 9.93
C PRO A 196 -15.59 -28.28 11.15
N ALA A 197 -15.56 -29.27 12.04
CA ALA A 197 -14.66 -29.30 13.19
C ALA A 197 -13.19 -29.34 12.75
N LEU A 198 -12.84 -30.19 11.77
CA LEU A 198 -11.47 -30.27 11.24
C LEU A 198 -11.06 -28.94 10.58
N THR A 199 -11.95 -28.33 9.82
CA THR A 199 -11.71 -27.03 9.18
C THR A 199 -11.45 -25.94 10.24
N LEU A 200 -12.25 -25.88 11.29
CA LEU A 200 -12.07 -24.92 12.37
C LEU A 200 -10.75 -25.15 13.12
N ILE A 201 -10.41 -26.40 13.44
CA ILE A 201 -9.13 -26.75 14.09
C ILE A 201 -7.95 -26.35 13.20
N THR A 202 -8.03 -26.60 11.89
CA THR A 202 -6.97 -26.22 10.92
C THR A 202 -6.81 -24.69 10.89
N ALA A 203 -7.90 -23.95 10.80
CA ALA A 203 -7.87 -22.48 10.80
C ALA A 203 -7.28 -21.93 12.11
N LEU A 204 -7.70 -22.49 13.27
CA LEU A 204 -7.19 -22.09 14.57
C LEU A 204 -5.70 -22.42 14.71
N THR A 205 -5.27 -23.59 14.22
CA THR A 205 -3.85 -23.99 14.24
C THR A 205 -3.00 -23.03 13.41
N LEU A 206 -3.45 -22.68 12.20
CA LEU A 206 -2.76 -21.69 11.35
C LEU A 206 -2.70 -20.32 12.02
N PHE A 207 -3.78 -19.89 12.67
CA PHE A 207 -3.81 -18.64 13.41
C PHE A 207 -2.81 -18.65 14.59
N VAL A 208 -2.79 -19.70 15.41
CA VAL A 208 -1.85 -19.85 16.53
C VAL A 208 -0.41 -19.91 16.05
N LEU A 209 -0.13 -20.61 14.94
CA LEU A 209 1.18 -20.63 14.31
C LEU A 209 1.61 -19.23 13.85
N SER A 210 0.72 -18.48 13.22
CA SER A 210 1.01 -17.10 12.76
C SER A 210 1.34 -16.18 13.94
N VAL A 211 0.55 -16.24 15.01
CA VAL A 211 0.83 -15.49 16.27
C VAL A 211 2.14 -15.96 16.89
N GLY A 212 2.39 -17.27 16.89
CA GLY A 212 3.65 -17.84 17.39
C GLY A 212 4.89 -17.40 16.63
N LEU A 213 4.80 -17.22 15.32
CA LEU A 213 5.89 -16.70 14.48
C LEU A 213 6.22 -15.24 14.81
N ILE A 214 5.18 -14.43 15.05
CA ILE A 214 5.34 -13.02 15.43
C ILE A 214 5.92 -12.91 16.85
N SER A 215 5.30 -13.59 17.83
CA SER A 215 5.75 -13.54 19.24
C SER A 215 7.11 -14.22 19.45
N GLY A 216 7.45 -15.23 18.64
CA GLY A 216 8.75 -15.88 18.64
C GLY A 216 9.87 -15.06 17.98
N GLY A 217 9.59 -13.82 17.55
CA GLY A 217 10.59 -12.93 16.93
C GLY A 217 11.09 -13.38 15.56
N ARG A 218 10.47 -14.42 14.98
CA ARG A 218 10.80 -14.89 13.61
C ARG A 218 10.37 -13.90 12.55
N VAL A 219 9.26 -13.19 12.78
CA VAL A 219 8.80 -12.06 11.97
C VAL A 219 9.09 -10.79 12.76
N LYS A 220 10.09 -10.03 12.34
CA LYS A 220 10.46 -8.76 12.98
C LYS A 220 9.42 -7.69 12.61
N PHE A 221 8.88 -7.01 13.61
CA PHE A 221 8.04 -5.85 13.39
C PHE A 221 8.92 -4.60 13.23
N THR A 222 8.87 -3.98 12.06
CA THR A 222 9.45 -2.66 11.80
C THR A 222 8.32 -1.75 11.31
N PHE A 223 8.07 -0.67 12.04
CA PHE A 223 6.98 0.26 11.70
C PHE A 223 7.23 0.99 10.37
N PHE A 224 8.45 1.45 10.17
CA PHE A 224 8.94 1.89 8.87
C PHE A 224 10.17 1.06 8.50
N PRO A 225 10.25 0.53 7.28
CA PRO A 225 11.51 -0.03 6.81
C PRO A 225 12.57 1.08 6.84
N SER A 226 13.75 0.77 7.36
CA SER A 226 14.89 1.67 7.22
C SER A 226 15.16 1.84 5.72
N ILE A 227 14.87 3.02 5.20
CA ILE A 227 15.36 3.38 3.87
C ILE A 227 16.85 3.58 4.06
N ASP A 228 17.67 2.74 3.43
CA ASP A 228 19.12 2.91 3.44
C ASP A 228 19.44 4.30 2.92
N GLY A 229 19.69 5.23 3.85
CA GLY A 229 20.06 6.59 3.53
C GLY A 229 21.47 6.62 2.96
N THR A 230 21.73 7.56 2.09
CA THR A 230 23.09 7.82 1.55
C THR A 230 24.01 8.48 2.58
N THR A 231 23.60 8.65 3.83
CA THR A 231 24.39 9.32 4.88
C THR A 231 24.33 8.53 6.18
N LEU A 232 25.49 8.11 6.65
CA LEU A 232 25.70 7.57 8.00
C LEU A 232 26.10 8.68 8.95
N TRP A 233 25.69 8.58 10.21
CA TRP A 233 25.94 9.57 11.23
C TRP A 233 26.63 8.91 12.42
N ALA A 234 27.81 9.39 12.77
CA ALA A 234 28.50 9.03 14.00
C ALA A 234 28.57 10.24 14.93
N GLY A 235 27.66 10.29 15.90
CA GLY A 235 27.64 11.33 16.92
C GLY A 235 28.48 10.92 18.12
N ALA A 236 29.36 11.78 18.57
CA ALA A 236 30.17 11.63 19.77
C ALA A 236 29.75 12.63 20.84
N GLN A 237 29.51 12.14 22.05
CA GLN A 237 29.22 12.95 23.22
C GLN A 237 30.19 12.54 24.32
N PHE A 238 31.02 13.46 24.77
CA PHE A 238 31.95 13.28 25.88
C PHE A 238 31.41 13.88 27.17
N THR A 239 32.11 13.60 28.26
CA THR A 239 31.82 14.24 29.57
C THR A 239 32.06 15.73 29.51
N THR A 240 31.26 16.49 30.26
CA THR A 240 31.43 17.94 30.35
C THR A 240 32.80 18.27 30.92
N GLY A 241 33.58 19.10 30.24
CA GLY A 241 34.95 19.45 30.60
C GLY A 241 36.03 18.76 29.76
N THR A 242 35.64 17.86 28.84
CA THR A 242 36.58 17.33 27.84
C THR A 242 37.07 18.45 26.93
N THR A 243 38.34 18.44 26.60
CA THR A 243 38.94 19.48 25.74
C THR A 243 38.48 19.32 24.29
N PRO A 244 38.31 20.39 23.52
CA PRO A 244 37.99 20.30 22.10
C PRO A 244 38.98 19.44 21.32
N ASP A 245 40.26 19.49 21.66
CA ASP A 245 41.31 18.72 21.00
C ASP A 245 41.13 17.18 21.18
N ASP A 246 40.55 16.74 22.32
CA ASP A 246 40.28 15.33 22.54
C ASP A 246 39.09 14.86 21.68
N VAL A 247 38.09 15.71 21.55
CA VAL A 247 36.94 15.45 20.68
C VAL A 247 37.38 15.39 19.21
N ASP A 248 38.20 16.34 18.80
CA ASP A 248 38.70 16.41 17.42
C ASP A 248 39.60 15.21 17.08
N ARG A 249 40.46 14.79 18.01
CA ARG A 249 41.24 13.54 17.83
C ARG A 249 40.37 12.31 17.65
N PHE A 250 39.25 12.24 18.34
CA PHE A 250 38.31 11.15 18.18
C PHE A 250 37.55 11.22 16.85
N LEU A 251 37.17 12.42 16.40
CA LEU A 251 36.57 12.60 15.07
C LEU A 251 37.54 12.19 13.95
N ASP A 252 38.83 12.56 14.08
CA ASP A 252 39.88 12.10 13.16
C ASP A 252 40.05 10.59 13.15
N HIS A 253 39.93 9.94 14.32
CA HIS A 253 39.95 8.47 14.43
C HIS A 253 38.75 7.86 13.72
N LEU A 254 37.55 8.42 13.90
CA LEU A 254 36.32 7.98 13.21
C LEU A 254 36.47 8.11 11.70
N GLU A 255 37.02 9.17 11.19
CA GLU A 255 37.24 9.38 9.76
C GLU A 255 38.28 8.40 9.20
N LYS A 256 39.39 8.19 9.88
CA LYS A 256 40.42 7.20 9.46
C LYS A 256 39.88 5.81 9.41
N THR A 257 39.08 5.41 10.40
CA THR A 257 38.46 4.08 10.42
C THR A 257 37.39 3.93 9.32
N ALA A 258 36.63 4.98 9.03
CA ALA A 258 35.68 5.00 7.91
C ALA A 258 36.40 4.83 6.55
N ASN A 259 37.50 5.56 6.34
CA ASN A 259 38.31 5.42 5.13
C ASN A 259 38.94 4.03 5.00
N THR A 260 39.38 3.43 6.11
CA THR A 260 39.88 2.03 6.09
C THR A 260 38.78 1.05 5.64
N VAL A 261 37.54 1.23 6.12
CA VAL A 261 36.41 0.43 5.66
C VAL A 261 36.09 0.67 4.18
N ASN A 262 36.17 1.92 3.73
CA ASN A 262 36.01 2.24 2.31
C ASN A 262 37.00 1.49 1.42
N ASP A 263 38.28 1.45 1.83
CA ASP A 263 39.35 0.75 1.11
C ASP A 263 39.10 -0.76 1.06
N GLU A 264 38.60 -1.37 2.15
CA GLU A 264 38.23 -2.78 2.21
C GLU A 264 37.08 -3.15 1.24
N PHE A 265 36.17 -2.21 1.01
CA PHE A 265 35.07 -2.37 0.05
C PHE A 265 35.42 -1.83 -1.37
N GLY A 266 36.71 -1.65 -1.68
CA GLY A 266 37.16 -1.27 -3.02
C GLY A 266 37.23 0.23 -3.29
N GLY A 267 37.13 1.09 -2.26
CA GLY A 267 37.34 2.54 -2.36
C GLY A 267 36.20 3.34 -2.98
N THR A 268 35.05 2.71 -3.23
CA THR A 268 33.91 3.34 -3.95
C THR A 268 32.67 3.56 -3.10
N VAL A 269 32.66 3.08 -1.85
CA VAL A 269 31.47 3.10 -0.99
C VAL A 269 31.26 4.46 -0.33
N ILE A 270 32.32 5.13 0.11
CA ILE A 270 32.27 6.46 0.74
C ILE A 270 32.59 7.51 -0.30
N ARG A 271 31.67 8.44 -0.50
CA ARG A 271 31.85 9.57 -1.41
C ARG A 271 32.53 10.75 -0.74
N HIS A 272 32.07 11.15 0.46
CA HIS A 272 32.57 12.26 1.22
C HIS A 272 32.37 12.02 2.71
N THR A 273 33.25 12.58 3.53
CA THR A 273 33.09 12.73 4.97
C THR A 273 32.95 14.20 5.34
N LEU A 274 32.17 14.51 6.37
CA LEU A 274 31.99 15.85 6.90
C LEU A 274 32.02 15.80 8.42
N MET A 275 33.07 16.45 9.01
CA MET A 275 33.16 16.62 10.45
C MET A 275 32.40 17.89 10.88
N GLN A 276 31.60 17.75 11.92
CA GLN A 276 30.94 18.85 12.60
C GLN A 276 31.46 18.92 14.03
N HIS A 277 32.26 19.95 14.30
CA HIS A 277 32.82 20.23 15.62
C HIS A 277 31.78 20.91 16.51
N ARG A 278 31.83 20.64 17.81
CA ARG A 278 31.00 21.28 18.84
C ARG A 278 29.48 21.13 18.63
N GLN A 279 29.09 20.19 17.81
CA GLN A 279 27.68 19.93 17.51
C GLN A 279 27.39 18.43 17.45
N LEU A 280 26.36 18.01 18.18
CA LEU A 280 25.78 16.70 18.05
C LEU A 280 24.56 16.81 17.14
N SER A 281 24.61 16.13 15.98
CA SER A 281 23.54 16.15 14.97
C SER A 281 23.42 14.76 14.35
N ALA A 282 22.41 13.99 14.76
CA ALA A 282 22.10 12.71 14.16
C ALA A 282 20.58 12.50 14.15
N PRO A 283 20.00 11.81 13.13
CA PRO A 283 18.58 11.49 13.09
C PRO A 283 18.15 10.68 14.32
N GLY A 284 17.07 11.10 14.97
CA GLY A 284 16.53 10.41 16.15
C GLY A 284 17.28 10.66 17.46
N VAL A 285 18.33 11.47 17.46
CA VAL A 285 19.06 11.85 18.67
C VAL A 285 18.76 13.31 19.00
N ARG A 286 18.56 13.62 20.30
CA ARG A 286 18.42 15.00 20.75
C ARG A 286 19.74 15.74 20.50
N GLY A 287 19.73 16.67 19.55
CA GLY A 287 20.90 17.47 19.21
C GLY A 287 21.43 18.27 20.41
N GLY A 288 22.72 18.55 20.40
CA GLY A 288 23.40 19.37 21.43
C GLY A 288 24.51 20.20 20.81
N THR A 289 24.86 21.32 21.48
CA THR A 289 25.99 22.17 21.10
C THR A 289 26.90 22.37 22.31
N GLY A 290 28.21 22.37 22.10
CA GLY A 290 29.21 22.52 23.14
C GLY A 290 30.52 21.82 22.79
N ASP A 291 31.60 22.19 23.50
CA ASP A 291 32.96 21.73 23.22
C ASP A 291 33.15 20.21 23.37
N HIS A 292 32.22 19.53 24.06
CA HIS A 292 32.23 18.10 24.30
C HIS A 292 31.37 17.29 23.29
N TYR A 293 30.94 17.93 22.21
CA TYR A 293 30.18 17.29 21.13
C TYR A 293 30.94 17.30 19.81
N GLY A 294 30.78 16.23 19.06
CA GLY A 294 31.23 16.13 17.69
C GLY A 294 30.35 15.21 16.86
N THR A 295 30.29 15.39 15.56
CA THR A 295 29.58 14.52 14.64
C THR A 295 30.37 14.31 13.37
N LEU A 296 30.58 13.08 12.97
CA LEU A 296 31.04 12.70 11.64
C LEU A 296 29.87 12.24 10.79
N LYS A 297 29.69 12.89 9.66
CA LYS A 297 28.74 12.47 8.61
C LYS A 297 29.54 11.79 7.50
N VAL A 298 29.16 10.57 7.17
CA VAL A 298 29.75 9.79 6.10
C VAL A 298 28.73 9.66 4.99
N MET A 299 28.98 10.29 3.86
CA MET A 299 28.11 10.22 2.68
C MET A 299 28.52 9.03 1.84
N LEU A 300 27.60 8.10 1.66
CA LEU A 300 27.78 6.93 0.83
C LEU A 300 27.47 7.21 -0.63
N THR A 301 28.08 6.46 -1.52
CA THR A 301 27.77 6.50 -2.95
C THR A 301 26.40 5.86 -3.18
N SER A 302 25.55 6.53 -3.98
CA SER A 302 24.20 6.04 -4.33
C SER A 302 24.25 4.98 -5.42
N GLU A 303 25.06 3.93 -5.28
CA GLU A 303 25.08 2.83 -6.23
C GLU A 303 24.12 1.74 -5.81
N LEU A 304 23.22 1.35 -6.73
CA LEU A 304 22.25 0.27 -6.55
C LEU A 304 22.91 -1.09 -6.23
N ASN A 305 24.22 -1.24 -6.43
CA ASN A 305 24.99 -2.47 -6.24
C ASN A 305 26.03 -2.37 -5.10
N GLY A 306 25.97 -1.34 -4.25
CA GLY A 306 26.84 -1.21 -3.09
C GLY A 306 26.48 -2.20 -1.97
N PRO A 307 27.40 -2.43 -1.01
CA PRO A 307 27.09 -3.24 0.16
C PRO A 307 25.96 -2.56 0.97
N PRO A 308 25.07 -3.36 1.61
CA PRO A 308 24.03 -2.84 2.49
C PRO A 308 24.62 -1.98 3.61
N ASN A 309 23.93 -0.94 4.03
CA ASN A 309 24.42 0.01 5.04
C ASN A 309 24.73 -0.66 6.38
N ASP A 310 23.97 -1.66 6.78
CA ASP A 310 24.21 -2.44 8.00
C ASP A 310 25.57 -3.15 7.97
N VAL A 311 25.98 -3.70 6.82
CA VAL A 311 27.29 -4.34 6.64
C VAL A 311 28.41 -3.31 6.77
N VAL A 312 28.24 -2.12 6.18
CA VAL A 312 29.22 -1.00 6.28
C VAL A 312 29.31 -0.50 7.72
N ILE A 313 28.18 -0.34 8.39
CA ILE A 313 28.09 0.12 9.78
C ILE A 313 28.77 -0.88 10.71
N ASP A 314 28.52 -2.17 10.55
CA ASP A 314 29.09 -3.21 11.41
C ASP A 314 30.60 -3.36 11.19
N ALA A 315 31.08 -3.30 9.95
CA ALA A 315 32.51 -3.28 9.64
C ALA A 315 33.20 -2.03 10.23
N TRP A 316 32.53 -0.88 10.14
CA TRP A 316 33.08 0.36 10.73
C TRP A 316 33.08 0.31 12.24
N ARG A 317 32.00 -0.12 12.88
CA ARG A 317 31.88 -0.24 14.35
C ARG A 317 32.94 -1.13 14.96
N GLN A 318 33.34 -2.22 14.27
CA GLN A 318 34.39 -3.12 14.75
C GLN A 318 35.79 -2.47 14.79
N LYS A 319 36.02 -1.40 14.02
CA LYS A 319 37.30 -0.67 13.95
C LYS A 319 37.37 0.54 14.87
N ILE A 320 36.22 1.00 15.38
CA ILE A 320 36.18 2.14 16.29
C ILE A 320 36.67 1.72 17.66
N GLN A 321 37.74 2.38 18.15
CA GLN A 321 38.20 2.26 19.52
C GLN A 321 37.64 3.45 20.29
N LEU A 322 36.92 3.17 21.37
CA LEU A 322 36.47 4.21 22.29
C LEU A 322 37.65 4.71 23.11
N PRO A 323 37.75 6.04 23.34
CA PRO A 323 38.83 6.64 24.10
C PRO A 323 38.80 6.32 25.60
#